data_63454684c84be9bc653744fd6491fbf9
#
_entry.id   63454684c84be9bc653744fd6491fbf9
#
_cell.length_a   1.000
_cell.length_b   1.000
_cell.length_c   1.000
_cell.angle_alpha   90.00
_cell.angle_beta   90.00
_cell.angle_gamma   90.00
#
_symmetry.space_group_name_H-M   'P 1'
#
loop_
_entity.id
_entity.type
_entity.pdbx_description
1 polymer ?
#
loop_
_entity_poly.entity_id
_entity_poly.type
_entity_poly.pdbx_seq_one_letter_code
_entity_poly.pdbx_strand_id
1 'polypeptide(L)'
;MKVTYDSRHNIAYIRLREQTTGVETIRVSDELNIDLAPDGSIYGFELLNANEQLAALGGRVIAVEDTETGKHVEVAFPGGR
;
A
#
# COMPACT_ATOMS: atom_id res chain seq x y z
N MET A 1 -5.52 -2.90 -8.87
CA MET A 1 -4.65 -2.58 -7.72
C MET A 1 -3.35 -3.34 -7.82
N LYS A 2 -2.28 -2.68 -7.52
CA LYS A 2 -0.97 -3.31 -7.59
C LYS A 2 -0.17 -2.93 -6.35
N VAL A 3 0.46 -3.93 -5.72
CA VAL A 3 1.32 -3.71 -4.57
C VAL A 3 2.74 -4.03 -4.96
N THR A 4 3.65 -3.11 -4.71
CA THR A 4 5.07 -3.33 -4.93
C THR A 4 5.81 -3.12 -3.61
N TYR A 5 6.90 -3.84 -3.46
CA TYR A 5 7.75 -3.68 -2.29
C TYR A 5 9.18 -3.52 -2.76
N ASP A 6 9.77 -2.38 -2.43
CA ASP A 6 11.14 -2.07 -2.75
C ASP A 6 11.98 -2.39 -1.52
N SER A 7 12.60 -3.56 -1.51
CA SER A 7 13.38 -3.99 -0.34
C SER A 7 14.63 -3.16 -0.17
N ARG A 8 15.11 -2.55 -1.24
CA ARG A 8 16.32 -1.73 -1.17
C ARG A 8 16.09 -0.45 -0.39
N HIS A 9 14.92 0.16 -0.59
CA HIS A 9 14.58 1.41 0.08
C HIS A 9 13.56 1.20 1.18
N ASN A 10 13.09 -0.03 1.37
CA ASN A 10 12.16 -0.39 2.43
C ASN A 10 10.85 0.40 2.31
N ILE A 11 10.31 0.38 1.08
CA ILE A 11 9.09 1.11 0.76
C ILE A 11 8.10 0.15 0.13
N ALA A 12 6.89 0.12 0.63
CA ALA A 12 5.79 -0.59 -0.01
C ALA A 12 4.86 0.44 -0.62
N TYR A 13 4.41 0.19 -1.84
CA TYR A 13 3.50 1.09 -2.53
C TYR A 13 2.27 0.32 -2.99
N ILE A 14 1.10 0.84 -2.66
CA ILE A 14 -0.17 0.25 -3.06
C ILE A 14 -0.79 1.21 -4.06
N ARG A 15 -0.79 0.81 -5.34
CA ARG A 15 -1.36 1.62 -6.40
C ARG A 15 -2.77 1.14 -6.71
N LEU A 16 -3.72 2.05 -6.66
CA LEU A 16 -5.12 1.71 -6.85
C LEU A 16 -5.59 1.87 -8.28
N ARG A 17 -4.88 2.65 -9.08
CA ARG A 17 -5.31 3.02 -10.42
C ARG A 17 -4.20 2.85 -11.41
N GLU A 18 -4.57 2.88 -12.69
CA GLU A 18 -3.59 2.94 -13.75
C GLU A 18 -2.77 4.22 -13.64
N GLN A 19 -1.62 4.20 -14.26
CA GLN A 19 -0.71 5.32 -14.17
C GLN A 19 -1.35 6.60 -14.68
N THR A 20 -1.09 7.69 -14.01
CA THR A 20 -1.58 8.99 -14.38
C THR A 20 -0.46 10.01 -14.18
N THR A 21 -0.69 11.22 -14.64
CA THR A 21 0.23 12.33 -14.41
C THR A 21 -0.41 13.31 -13.44
N GLY A 22 0.41 14.21 -12.91
CA GLY A 22 -0.11 15.26 -12.04
C GLY A 22 -0.54 14.78 -10.68
N VAL A 23 0.12 13.73 -10.19
CA VAL A 23 -0.18 13.20 -8.85
C VAL A 23 0.33 14.17 -7.80
N GLU A 24 -0.50 14.42 -6.80
CA GLU A 24 -0.13 15.25 -5.67
C GLU A 24 0.09 14.36 -4.46
N THR A 25 1.25 14.49 -3.82
CA THR A 25 1.58 13.67 -2.66
C THR A 25 1.27 14.44 -1.38
N ILE A 26 0.51 13.81 -0.51
CA ILE A 26 0.19 14.36 0.80
C ILE A 26 0.90 13.50 1.83
N ARG A 27 1.74 14.15 2.63
CA ARG A 27 2.42 13.47 3.72
C ARG A 27 1.49 13.40 4.91
N VAL A 28 1.14 12.17 5.31
CA VAL A 28 0.26 11.97 6.44
C VAL A 28 1.07 11.86 7.73
N SER A 29 2.18 11.14 7.66
CA SER A 29 3.05 10.96 8.82
C SER A 29 4.46 10.66 8.32
N ASP A 30 5.36 10.38 9.24
CA ASP A 30 6.70 10.00 8.87
C ASP A 30 6.75 8.69 8.08
N GLU A 31 5.70 7.89 8.16
CA GLU A 31 5.71 6.57 7.56
C GLU A 31 4.60 6.34 6.55
N LEU A 32 3.84 7.38 6.22
CA LEU A 32 2.74 7.22 5.28
C LEU A 32 2.57 8.46 4.43
N ASN A 33 2.61 8.25 3.12
CA ASN A 33 2.22 9.26 2.14
C ASN A 33 1.03 8.76 1.35
N ILE A 34 0.17 9.68 0.94
CA ILE A 34 -0.96 9.36 0.06
C ILE A 34 -0.81 10.19 -1.20
N ASP A 35 -0.95 9.53 -2.35
CA ASP A 35 -0.93 10.20 -3.64
C ASP A 35 -2.34 10.37 -4.16
N LEU A 36 -2.68 11.59 -4.55
CA LEU A 36 -3.98 11.91 -5.11
C LEU A 36 -3.85 12.17 -6.61
N ALA A 37 -4.80 11.63 -7.36
CA ALA A 37 -4.90 11.92 -8.77
C ALA A 37 -5.47 13.33 -8.96
N PRO A 38 -5.39 13.90 -10.19
CA PRO A 38 -5.85 15.26 -10.40
C PRO A 38 -7.32 15.51 -10.07
N ASP A 39 -8.15 14.46 -10.14
CA ASP A 39 -9.55 14.60 -9.81
C ASP A 39 -9.84 14.44 -8.32
N GLY A 40 -8.80 14.31 -7.51
CA GLY A 40 -8.94 14.20 -6.06
C GLY A 40 -9.10 12.78 -5.55
N SER A 41 -9.19 11.81 -6.43
CA SER A 41 -9.29 10.42 -5.98
C SER A 41 -7.92 9.90 -5.58
N ILE A 42 -7.91 8.86 -4.76
CA ILE A 42 -6.66 8.29 -4.30
C ILE A 42 -6.02 7.50 -5.44
N TYR A 43 -4.77 7.85 -5.73
CA TYR A 43 -3.98 7.10 -6.69
C TYR A 43 -3.26 5.94 -6.01
N GLY A 44 -2.67 6.19 -4.84
CA GLY A 44 -1.97 5.14 -4.13
C GLY A 44 -1.48 5.58 -2.77
N PHE A 45 -0.89 4.63 -2.07
CA PHE A 45 -0.30 4.85 -0.75
C PHE A 45 1.15 4.43 -0.75
N GLU A 46 1.99 5.17 -0.05
CA GLU A 46 3.38 4.82 0.13
C GLU A 46 3.64 4.58 1.60
N LEU A 47 4.06 3.35 1.93
CA LEU A 47 4.45 3.00 3.30
C LEU A 47 5.96 3.04 3.39
N LEU A 48 6.46 3.97 4.17
CA LEU A 48 7.89 4.08 4.45
C LEU A 48 8.22 3.18 5.64
N ASN A 49 9.47 2.75 5.73
CA ASN A 49 9.86 1.80 6.77
C ASN A 49 8.97 0.57 6.75
N ALA A 50 8.75 0.05 5.57
CA ALA A 50 7.67 -0.90 5.33
C ALA A 50 7.87 -2.21 6.06
N ASN A 51 9.12 -2.69 6.18
CA ASN A 51 9.35 -3.98 6.82
C ASN A 51 8.93 -3.94 8.30
N GLU A 52 9.16 -2.83 8.96
CA GLU A 52 8.74 -2.73 10.37
C GLU A 52 7.25 -2.55 10.50
N GLN A 53 6.66 -1.74 9.62
CA GLN A 53 5.22 -1.57 9.66
C GLN A 53 4.50 -2.89 9.40
N LEU A 54 4.96 -3.64 8.40
CA LEU A 54 4.34 -4.91 8.07
C LEU A 54 4.54 -5.94 9.18
N ALA A 55 5.72 -5.94 9.80
CA ALA A 55 5.98 -6.85 10.91
C ALA A 55 5.09 -6.52 12.10
N ALA A 56 4.90 -5.25 12.38
CA ALA A 56 4.05 -4.83 13.50
C ALA A 56 2.61 -5.24 13.29
N LEU A 57 2.19 -5.39 12.03
CA LEU A 57 0.82 -5.77 11.71
C LEU A 57 0.64 -7.29 11.63
N GLY A 58 1.63 -8.06 12.09
CA GLY A 58 1.45 -9.49 12.18
C GLY A 58 1.92 -10.27 11.00
N GLY A 59 2.65 -9.65 10.09
CA GLY A 59 3.24 -10.39 9.01
C GLY A 59 3.09 -9.73 7.67
N ARG A 60 3.23 -10.54 6.64
CA ARG A 60 3.29 -10.05 5.28
C ARG A 60 2.10 -10.49 4.47
N VAL A 61 0.96 -10.53 5.15
CA VAL A 61 -0.28 -10.96 4.51
C VAL A 61 -1.31 -9.85 4.69
N ILE A 62 -1.95 -9.49 3.59
CA ILE A 62 -3.08 -8.58 3.61
C ILE A 62 -4.33 -9.40 3.37
N ALA A 63 -5.30 -9.29 4.28
CA ALA A 63 -6.58 -9.95 4.11
C ALA A 63 -7.58 -8.91 3.66
N VAL A 64 -8.34 -9.25 2.63
CA VAL A 64 -9.44 -8.41 2.17
C VAL A 64 -10.71 -9.20 2.40
N GLU A 65 -11.59 -8.68 3.21
CA GLU A 65 -12.82 -9.38 3.57
C GLU A 65 -14.02 -8.54 3.18
N ASP A 66 -14.98 -9.20 2.53
CA ASP A 66 -16.30 -8.61 2.29
C ASP A 66 -17.15 -8.91 3.51
N THR A 67 -17.46 -7.90 4.28
CA THR A 67 -18.16 -8.10 5.55
C THR A 67 -19.61 -8.52 5.35
N GLU A 68 -20.16 -8.33 4.14
CA GLU A 68 -21.52 -8.77 3.83
C GLU A 68 -21.60 -10.26 3.67
N THR A 69 -20.65 -10.83 2.96
CA THR A 69 -20.69 -12.24 2.58
C THR A 69 -19.76 -13.11 3.40
N GLY A 70 -18.80 -12.52 4.07
CA GLY A 70 -17.76 -13.25 4.78
C GLY A 70 -16.67 -13.79 3.87
N LYS A 71 -16.77 -13.57 2.58
CA LYS A 71 -15.70 -14.02 1.68
C LYS A 71 -14.46 -13.19 1.89
N HIS A 72 -13.31 -13.85 1.85
CA HIS A 72 -12.07 -13.11 1.96
C HIS A 72 -10.98 -13.74 1.13
N VAL A 73 -9.98 -12.94 0.83
CA VAL A 73 -8.80 -13.34 0.08
C VAL A 73 -7.59 -12.83 0.84
N GLU A 74 -6.55 -13.65 0.88
CA GLU A 74 -5.30 -13.24 1.49
C GLU A 74 -4.24 -13.11 0.42
N VAL A 75 -3.48 -12.03 0.49
CA VAL A 75 -2.40 -11.77 -0.45
C VAL A 75 -1.11 -11.66 0.36
N ALA A 76 -0.15 -12.52 0.03
CA ALA A 76 1.12 -12.52 0.73
C ALA A 76 2.09 -11.57 0.02
N PHE A 77 2.84 -10.82 0.81
CA PHE A 77 3.92 -10.01 0.27
C PHE A 77 5.10 -10.90 -0.01
N PRO A 78 5.71 -10.74 -1.17
CA PRO A 78 6.85 -11.58 -1.53
C PRO A 78 8.09 -11.17 -0.75
N GLY A 79 9.00 -12.10 -0.66
CA GLY A 79 10.29 -11.84 -0.22
C GLY A 79 10.40 -11.60 1.21
N GLY A 80 10.88 -10.86 1.60
CA GLY A 80 11.14 -10.60 2.79
C GLY A 80 12.39 -10.73 3.26
N ARG A 81 12.86 -10.72 3.33
CA ARG A 81 13.81 -10.81 3.93
C ARG A 81 13.96 -10.46 4.13
#